data_866399f456e82ffb0c9f73397546a96b
#
_entry.id   866399f456e82ffb0c9f73397546a96b
#
_cell.length_a   1.000
_cell.length_b   1.000
_cell.length_c   1.000
_cell.angle_alpha   90.00
_cell.angle_beta   90.00
_cell.angle_gamma   90.00
#
_symmetry.space_group_name_H-M   'P 1'
#
loop_
_entity.id
_entity.type
_entity.pdbx_description
1 polymer ?
#
loop_
_entity_poly.entity_id
_entity_poly.type
_entity_poly.pdbx_seq_one_letter_code
_entity_poly.pdbx_strand_id
1 'polypeptide(L)'
;MVLEPFILFLTLKKMSLASFLEKINNNIAVSFDETIAVITENYHYQATEFSNGLNEHRLINTAGINEGSCKIFAFAQIHQLDQQQTLNLFGDYYRLDVLNDPDGTGHQNIRNFIKYGWEGICFNGEALTALSSLQSD
;
A
#
# COMPACT_ATOMS: atom_id res chain seq x y z
N MET A 1 -14.14 37.23 -0.17
CA MET A 1 -14.48 36.35 0.94
C MET A 1 -13.49 35.22 1.00
N VAL A 2 -12.98 34.96 2.17
CA VAL A 2 -11.98 33.91 2.35
C VAL A 2 -12.68 32.59 2.61
N LEU A 3 -12.30 31.55 1.86
CA LEU A 3 -12.80 30.20 2.13
C LEU A 3 -12.33 29.76 3.51
N GLU A 4 -13.23 29.16 4.24
CA GLU A 4 -12.86 28.65 5.53
C GLU A 4 -11.85 27.52 5.38
N PRO A 5 -10.71 27.58 6.08
CA PRO A 5 -9.66 26.55 5.93
C PRO A 5 -10.17 25.16 6.21
N PHE A 6 -11.13 25.00 7.11
CA PHE A 6 -11.72 23.71 7.44
C PHE A 6 -12.40 23.06 6.23
N ILE A 7 -13.20 23.83 5.49
CA ILE A 7 -13.90 23.31 4.32
C ILE A 7 -12.92 22.93 3.22
N LEU A 8 -11.92 23.76 2.97
CA LEU A 8 -10.89 23.46 1.99
C LEU A 8 -10.13 22.19 2.36
N PHE A 9 -9.78 22.02 3.63
CA PHE A 9 -9.08 20.84 4.10
C PHE A 9 -9.88 19.55 3.88
N LEU A 10 -11.18 19.58 4.19
CA LEU A 10 -12.05 18.41 3.96
C LEU A 10 -12.17 18.08 2.47
N THR A 11 -12.25 19.09 1.61
CA THR A 11 -12.31 18.88 0.17
C THR A 11 -11.03 18.23 -0.33
N LEU A 12 -9.86 18.70 0.14
CA LEU A 12 -8.58 18.13 -0.24
C LEU A 12 -8.43 16.68 0.26
N LYS A 13 -8.89 16.38 1.48
CA LYS A 13 -8.88 15.00 2.00
C LYS A 13 -9.78 14.10 1.15
N LYS A 14 -10.97 14.56 0.80
CA LYS A 14 -11.91 13.78 0.01
C LYS A 14 -11.35 13.49 -1.38
N MET A 15 -10.59 14.42 -1.95
CA MET A 15 -9.96 14.25 -3.26
C MET A 15 -8.68 13.44 -3.19
N SER A 16 -8.10 13.27 -1.98
CA SER A 16 -6.79 12.66 -1.79
C SER A 16 -6.69 11.26 -2.39
N LEU A 17 -7.69 10.39 -2.13
CA LEU A 17 -7.66 9.03 -2.69
C LEU A 17 -7.73 9.05 -4.21
N ALA A 18 -8.68 9.80 -4.78
CA ALA A 18 -8.83 9.88 -6.24
C ALA A 18 -7.58 10.47 -6.89
N SER A 19 -7.04 11.55 -6.31
CA SER A 19 -5.83 12.17 -6.82
C SER A 19 -4.63 11.25 -6.72
N PHE A 20 -4.53 10.50 -5.63
CA PHE A 20 -3.45 9.55 -5.43
C PHE A 20 -3.51 8.43 -6.48
N LEU A 21 -4.69 7.86 -6.70
CA LEU A 21 -4.86 6.81 -7.71
C LEU A 21 -4.58 7.33 -9.12
N GLU A 22 -4.92 8.58 -9.39
CA GLU A 22 -4.60 9.21 -10.67
C GLU A 22 -3.08 9.30 -10.87
N LYS A 23 -2.34 9.68 -9.83
CA LYS A 23 -0.87 9.65 -9.88
C LYS A 23 -0.35 8.26 -10.20
N ILE A 24 -0.88 7.25 -9.52
CA ILE A 24 -0.45 5.86 -9.74
C ILE A 24 -0.74 5.44 -11.18
N ASN A 25 -1.93 5.75 -11.68
CA ASN A 25 -2.31 5.40 -13.04
C ASN A 25 -1.47 6.11 -14.11
N ASN A 26 -0.92 7.27 -13.77
CA ASN A 26 -0.07 8.05 -14.67
C ASN A 26 1.42 7.80 -14.42
N ASN A 27 1.77 6.77 -13.65
CA ASN A 27 3.15 6.38 -13.35
C ASN A 27 3.96 7.48 -12.67
N ILE A 28 3.29 8.30 -11.86
CA ILE A 28 3.96 9.35 -11.09
C ILE A 28 4.47 8.74 -9.78
N ALA A 29 5.74 9.00 -9.46
CA ALA A 29 6.35 8.49 -8.23
C ALA A 29 5.67 9.09 -7.00
N VAL A 30 5.38 8.23 -6.02
CA VAL A 30 4.81 8.65 -4.74
C VAL A 30 5.74 8.21 -3.61
N SER A 31 5.60 8.82 -2.43
CA SER A 31 6.39 8.43 -1.26
C SER A 31 5.64 7.37 -0.46
N PHE A 32 6.39 6.61 0.35
CA PHE A 32 5.81 5.66 1.28
C PHE A 32 4.85 6.37 2.26
N ASP A 33 5.28 7.52 2.80
CA ASP A 33 4.46 8.28 3.76
C ASP A 33 3.15 8.76 3.13
N GLU A 34 3.20 9.18 1.88
CA GLU A 34 2.01 9.59 1.13
C GLU A 34 1.05 8.42 0.98
N THR A 35 1.56 7.25 0.63
CA THR A 35 0.76 6.03 0.51
C THR A 35 0.08 5.68 1.84
N ILE A 36 0.85 5.66 2.93
CA ILE A 36 0.31 5.30 4.24
C ILE A 36 -0.73 6.32 4.70
N ALA A 37 -0.52 7.60 4.42
CA ALA A 37 -1.50 8.64 4.78
C ALA A 37 -2.82 8.43 4.06
N VAL A 38 -2.79 8.14 2.77
CA VAL A 38 -4.00 7.87 1.98
C VAL A 38 -4.74 6.65 2.51
N ILE A 39 -4.02 5.60 2.85
CA ILE A 39 -4.62 4.38 3.41
C ILE A 39 -5.27 4.69 4.74
N THR A 40 -4.56 5.38 5.63
CA THR A 40 -5.06 5.72 6.97
C THR A 40 -6.32 6.57 6.91
N GLU A 41 -6.39 7.51 5.98
CA GLU A 41 -7.54 8.41 5.86
C GLU A 41 -8.78 7.74 5.26
N ASN A 42 -8.61 6.66 4.51
CA ASN A 42 -9.71 6.09 3.73
C ASN A 42 -10.12 4.68 4.13
N TYR A 43 -9.34 4.03 5.00
CA TYR A 43 -9.59 2.63 5.38
C TYR A 43 -9.44 2.41 6.87
N HIS A 44 -10.20 1.44 7.36
CA HIS A 44 -9.96 0.84 8.66
C HIS A 44 -8.98 -0.31 8.47
N TYR A 45 -7.91 -0.33 9.24
CA TYR A 45 -6.90 -1.38 9.18
C TYR A 45 -7.08 -2.36 10.32
N GLN A 46 -7.03 -3.64 10.01
CA GLN A 46 -6.96 -4.72 10.99
C GLN A 46 -5.74 -5.57 10.71
N ALA A 47 -4.89 -5.76 11.71
CA ALA A 47 -3.70 -6.58 11.57
C ALA A 47 -4.09 -7.97 11.07
N THR A 48 -3.45 -8.42 9.98
CA THR A 48 -3.82 -9.65 9.28
C THR A 48 -2.56 -10.35 8.80
N GLU A 49 -2.51 -11.65 8.99
CA GLU A 49 -1.39 -12.44 8.46
C GLU A 49 -1.48 -12.51 6.94
N PHE A 50 -0.32 -12.43 6.30
CA PHE A 50 -0.23 -12.66 4.85
C PHE A 50 1.11 -13.33 4.52
N SER A 51 1.14 -14.07 3.42
CA SER A 51 2.37 -14.65 2.92
C SER A 51 2.78 -13.99 1.62
N ASN A 52 4.09 -14.00 1.35
CA ASN A 52 4.68 -13.35 0.18
C ASN A 52 5.84 -14.19 -0.33
N GLY A 53 5.73 -14.64 -1.58
CA GLY A 53 6.71 -15.50 -2.18
C GLY A 53 6.18 -16.92 -2.35
N LEU A 54 6.97 -17.76 -3.02
CA LEU A 54 6.57 -19.14 -3.34
C LEU A 54 7.61 -20.13 -2.83
N ASN A 55 7.14 -21.34 -2.55
CA ASN A 55 7.97 -22.49 -2.17
C ASN A 55 8.86 -22.16 -0.97
N GLU A 56 10.15 -22.45 -1.04
CA GLU A 56 11.08 -22.20 0.05
C GLU A 56 11.36 -20.73 0.33
N HIS A 57 11.00 -19.84 -0.60
CA HIS A 57 11.15 -18.39 -0.43
C HIS A 57 9.91 -17.72 0.15
N ARG A 58 8.90 -18.51 0.46
CA ARG A 58 7.64 -17.99 1.00
C ARG A 58 7.87 -17.39 2.38
N LEU A 59 7.59 -16.10 2.49
CA LEU A 59 7.72 -15.35 3.74
C LEU A 59 6.36 -15.25 4.41
N ILE A 60 6.24 -15.74 5.65
CA ILE A 60 5.02 -15.62 6.44
C ILE A 60 5.13 -14.36 7.30
N ASN A 61 4.22 -13.43 7.09
CA ASN A 61 4.14 -12.21 7.89
C ASN A 61 2.96 -12.36 8.84
N THR A 62 3.26 -12.69 10.11
CA THR A 62 2.20 -12.84 11.11
C THR A 62 1.51 -11.51 11.38
N ALA A 63 0.25 -11.56 11.86
CA ALA A 63 -0.53 -10.35 12.11
C ALA A 63 0.23 -9.39 13.02
N GLY A 64 0.33 -8.13 12.59
CA GLY A 64 1.04 -7.09 13.33
C GLY A 64 2.51 -6.96 12.99
N ILE A 65 3.04 -7.84 12.14
CA ILE A 65 4.43 -7.76 11.66
C ILE A 65 4.41 -7.26 10.22
N ASN A 66 5.34 -6.31 9.91
CA ASN A 66 5.44 -5.70 8.60
C ASN A 66 4.12 -5.06 8.16
N GLU A 67 3.57 -4.25 9.04
CA GLU A 67 2.24 -3.67 8.84
C GLU A 67 2.18 -2.73 7.64
N GLY A 68 3.26 -2.01 7.34
CA GLY A 68 3.31 -1.17 6.15
C GLY A 68 3.12 -1.98 4.88
N SER A 69 3.82 -3.10 4.76
CA SER A 69 3.67 -4.01 3.61
C SER A 69 2.26 -4.60 3.55
N CYS A 70 1.72 -4.99 4.70
CA CYS A 70 0.36 -5.52 4.81
C CYS A 70 -0.65 -4.51 4.23
N LYS A 71 -0.56 -3.27 4.68
CA LYS A 71 -1.45 -2.20 4.22
C LYS A 71 -1.31 -1.95 2.72
N ILE A 72 -0.07 -1.89 2.23
CA ILE A 72 0.19 -1.59 0.82
C ILE A 72 -0.32 -2.70 -0.09
N PHE A 73 -0.02 -3.96 0.22
CA PHE A 73 -0.51 -5.06 -0.61
C PHE A 73 -2.04 -5.16 -0.59
N ALA A 74 -2.65 -4.97 0.58
CA ALA A 74 -4.11 -4.98 0.68
C ALA A 74 -4.74 -3.84 -0.15
N PHE A 75 -4.19 -2.64 -0.04
CA PHE A 75 -4.63 -1.47 -0.81
C PHE A 75 -4.51 -1.74 -2.31
N ALA A 76 -3.37 -2.25 -2.72
CA ALA A 76 -3.12 -2.52 -4.13
C ALA A 76 -4.07 -3.58 -4.69
N GLN A 77 -4.42 -4.60 -3.90
CA GLN A 77 -5.41 -5.60 -4.32
C GLN A 77 -6.80 -4.97 -4.50
N ILE A 78 -7.21 -4.13 -3.56
CA ILE A 78 -8.52 -3.45 -3.64
C ILE A 78 -8.62 -2.65 -4.94
N HIS A 79 -7.55 -1.97 -5.32
CA HIS A 79 -7.55 -1.09 -6.49
C HIS A 79 -7.01 -1.77 -7.75
N GLN A 80 -6.75 -3.07 -7.69
CA GLN A 80 -6.30 -3.88 -8.83
C GLN A 80 -5.07 -3.31 -9.51
N LEU A 81 -4.12 -2.84 -8.69
CA LEU A 81 -2.85 -2.30 -9.19
C LEU A 81 -1.95 -3.44 -9.69
N ASP A 82 -1.22 -3.18 -10.76
CA ASP A 82 -0.26 -4.15 -11.26
C ASP A 82 1.02 -4.16 -10.40
N GLN A 83 1.96 -5.04 -10.73
CA GLN A 83 3.18 -5.21 -9.96
C GLN A 83 3.97 -3.90 -9.86
N GLN A 84 4.17 -3.21 -10.98
CA GLN A 84 4.97 -1.99 -10.99
C GLN A 84 4.29 -0.85 -10.23
N GLN A 85 2.98 -0.71 -10.41
CA GLN A 85 2.20 0.28 -9.67
C GLN A 85 2.27 0.02 -8.17
N THR A 86 2.22 -1.23 -7.77
CA THR A 86 2.30 -1.62 -6.35
C THR A 86 3.68 -1.31 -5.78
N LEU A 87 4.74 -1.60 -6.52
CA LEU A 87 6.11 -1.28 -6.08
C LEU A 87 6.29 0.23 -5.88
N ASN A 88 5.69 1.05 -6.73
CA ASN A 88 5.72 2.51 -6.59
C ASN A 88 5.21 2.96 -5.21
N LEU A 89 4.24 2.24 -4.63
CA LEU A 89 3.65 2.60 -3.33
C LEU A 89 4.64 2.55 -2.18
N PHE A 90 5.72 1.78 -2.31
CA PHE A 90 6.75 1.68 -1.27
C PHE A 90 7.73 2.85 -1.28
N GLY A 91 7.68 3.71 -2.30
CA GLY A 91 8.51 4.90 -2.37
C GLY A 91 9.99 4.58 -2.43
N ASP A 92 10.77 5.30 -1.63
CA ASP A 92 12.23 5.18 -1.64
C ASP A 92 12.73 3.86 -1.05
N TYR A 93 11.94 3.16 -0.25
CA TYR A 93 12.31 1.80 0.16
C TYR A 93 12.50 0.89 -1.04
N TYR A 94 11.69 1.07 -2.08
CA TYR A 94 11.86 0.34 -3.33
C TYR A 94 12.88 1.02 -4.24
N ARG A 95 12.68 2.30 -4.55
CA ARG A 95 13.46 2.99 -5.59
C ARG A 95 14.92 3.21 -5.22
N LEU A 96 15.20 3.41 -3.93
CA LEU A 96 16.57 3.66 -3.47
C LEU A 96 17.15 2.45 -2.76
N ASP A 97 16.50 2.00 -1.67
CA ASP A 97 17.09 0.95 -0.83
C ASP A 97 17.20 -0.39 -1.55
N VAL A 98 16.15 -0.81 -2.25
CA VAL A 98 16.16 -2.12 -2.90
C VAL A 98 16.86 -2.07 -4.26
N LEU A 99 16.50 -1.10 -5.11
CA LEU A 99 17.05 -1.04 -6.46
C LEU A 99 18.56 -0.74 -6.47
N ASN A 100 19.04 0.03 -5.48
CA ASN A 100 20.48 0.34 -5.36
C ASN A 100 21.27 -0.75 -4.64
N ASP A 101 20.59 -1.78 -4.13
CA ASP A 101 21.23 -2.89 -3.41
C ASP A 101 20.60 -4.21 -3.83
N PRO A 102 20.77 -4.61 -5.10
CA PRO A 102 20.05 -5.77 -5.65
C PRO A 102 20.38 -7.09 -4.95
N ASP A 103 21.56 -7.21 -4.36
CA ASP A 103 21.97 -8.43 -3.63
C ASP A 103 21.75 -8.33 -2.13
N GLY A 104 21.14 -7.26 -1.67
CA GLY A 104 20.89 -7.04 -0.25
C GLY A 104 19.80 -7.94 0.31
N THR A 105 19.67 -7.92 1.64
CA THR A 105 18.71 -8.79 2.35
C THR A 105 17.61 -8.00 3.07
N GLY A 106 17.69 -6.69 3.12
CA GLY A 106 16.67 -5.84 3.72
C GLY A 106 15.42 -5.74 2.85
N HIS A 107 14.30 -5.37 3.44
CA HIS A 107 13.04 -5.18 2.73
C HIS A 107 12.61 -6.44 1.96
N GLN A 108 12.57 -7.57 2.66
CA GLN A 108 12.28 -8.87 2.03
C GLN A 108 10.91 -8.91 1.35
N ASN A 109 9.91 -8.21 1.88
CA ASN A 109 8.60 -8.19 1.24
C ASN A 109 8.65 -7.52 -0.13
N ILE A 110 9.43 -6.46 -0.27
CA ILE A 110 9.61 -5.80 -1.57
C ILE A 110 10.35 -6.73 -2.52
N ARG A 111 11.44 -7.35 -2.06
CA ARG A 111 12.26 -8.24 -2.89
C ARG A 111 11.48 -9.47 -3.35
N ASN A 112 10.71 -10.08 -2.47
CA ASN A 112 9.87 -11.21 -2.85
C ASN A 112 8.79 -10.81 -3.85
N PHE A 113 8.22 -9.61 -3.69
CA PHE A 113 7.20 -9.15 -4.62
C PHE A 113 7.78 -8.83 -6.00
N ILE A 114 9.01 -8.30 -6.06
CA ILE A 114 9.70 -8.14 -7.35
C ILE A 114 9.84 -9.48 -8.06
N LYS A 115 10.19 -10.53 -7.31
CA LYS A 115 10.48 -11.85 -7.89
C LYS A 115 9.21 -12.62 -8.25
N TYR A 116 8.21 -12.61 -7.39
CA TYR A 116 7.04 -13.48 -7.53
C TYR A 116 5.76 -12.74 -7.90
N GLY A 117 5.71 -11.42 -7.70
CA GLY A 117 4.53 -10.63 -8.01
C GLY A 117 3.31 -11.06 -7.21
N TRP A 118 2.15 -10.84 -7.78
CA TRP A 118 0.88 -11.14 -7.12
C TRP A 118 0.65 -12.63 -6.89
N GLU A 119 1.27 -13.48 -7.69
CA GLU A 119 1.18 -14.93 -7.50
C GLU A 119 1.67 -15.35 -6.12
N GLY A 120 2.64 -14.62 -5.56
CA GLY A 120 3.20 -14.93 -4.25
C GLY A 120 2.43 -14.35 -3.08
N ILE A 121 1.42 -13.52 -3.29
CA ILE A 121 0.70 -12.84 -2.20
C ILE A 121 -0.57 -13.61 -1.83
N CYS A 122 -0.70 -13.92 -0.53
CA CYS A 122 -1.90 -14.57 -0.02
C CYS A 122 -2.24 -14.04 1.36
N PHE A 123 -3.43 -13.47 1.50
CA PHE A 123 -3.93 -12.93 2.77
C PHE A 123 -4.85 -13.94 3.46
N ASN A 124 -4.77 -14.01 4.78
CA ASN A 124 -5.63 -14.87 5.60
C ASN A 124 -6.90 -14.14 6.06
N GLY A 125 -7.17 -12.96 5.54
CA GLY A 125 -8.36 -12.19 5.89
C GLY A 125 -8.33 -10.84 5.21
N GLU A 126 -9.21 -9.95 5.66
CA GLU A 126 -9.35 -8.61 5.12
C GLU A 126 -8.60 -7.62 6.00
N ALA A 127 -7.45 -7.12 5.54
CA ALA A 127 -6.65 -6.17 6.31
C ALA A 127 -7.21 -4.75 6.24
N LEU A 128 -7.87 -4.39 5.15
CA LEU A 128 -8.43 -3.04 4.97
C LEU A 128 -9.92 -3.12 4.64
N THR A 129 -10.68 -2.26 5.30
CA THR A 129 -12.11 -2.07 5.02
C THR A 129 -12.35 -0.59 4.79
N ALA A 130 -13.02 -0.24 3.72
CA ALA A 130 -13.30 1.16 3.41
C ALA A 130 -14.10 1.81 4.53
N LEU A 131 -13.70 2.98 4.99
CA LEU A 131 -14.40 3.70 6.05
C LEU A 131 -15.84 4.02 5.65
N SER A 132 -16.10 4.29 4.38
CA SER A 132 -17.45 4.55 3.89
C SER A 132 -18.36 3.34 4.09
N SER A 133 -17.82 2.11 4.00
CA SER A 133 -18.58 0.88 4.24
C SER A 133 -18.98 0.70 5.70
N LEU A 134 -18.19 1.24 6.63
CA LEU A 134 -18.45 1.15 8.05
C LEU A 134 -19.49 2.17 8.53
N GLN A 135 -19.79 3.16 7.71
CA GLN A 135 -20.73 4.22 8.02
C GLN A 135 -22.14 3.96 7.49
N SER A 136 -22.33 2.90 6.74
CA SER A 136 -23.65 2.57 6.20
C SER A 136 -24.51 1.97 7.31
N ASP A 137 -25.75 2.38 7.35
CA ASP A 137 -26.73 1.89 8.33
C ASP A 137 -27.30 0.55 7.96
#